data_8bee70ad4aeffcd3447abf30eb4c2ca2
#
_entry.id   8bee70ad4aeffcd3447abf30eb4c2ca2
#
_cell.length_a   1.000
_cell.length_b   1.000
_cell.length_c   1.000
_cell.angle_alpha   90.00
_cell.angle_beta   90.00
_cell.angle_gamma   90.00
#
_symmetry.space_group_name_H-M   'P 1'
#
loop_
_entity.id
_entity.type
_entity.pdbx_description
1 polymer ?
#
loop_
_entity_poly.entity_id
_entity_poly.type
_entity_poly.pdbx_seq_one_letter_code
_entity_poly.pdbx_strand_id
1 'polypeptide(L)'
;MTGKTWLIIPAYNVDKYIDTLLFQTVCYIPPERTIVVDDGSSDLSGEIARKHGVQVIVHSNNKGKGRSLRDGLELVMQNGGDWAITIDGDCQHDPAKIPAFLSAGESDKYDIIIGNRHRSGTKMPWDRKLSNMLSSAVISVVTGQKIDDVQCGYRMIRISELKDFEFKAVSYDFETELLLKMVRKGARIGQVDIPTRYNGEASSIRRMRDTIRFIKLVSLYLIRRI
;
A
#
# COMPACT_ATOMS: atom_id res chain seq x y z
N MET A 1 9.46 11.40 -16.98
CA MET A 1 8.18 11.75 -16.31
C MET A 1 7.43 10.46 -16.04
N THR A 2 7.18 10.14 -14.76
CA THR A 2 6.38 8.97 -14.34
C THR A 2 4.94 9.14 -14.81
N GLY A 3 4.64 9.15 -16.07
CA GLY A 3 3.31 9.15 -16.64
C GLY A 3 2.19 9.77 -15.79
N LYS A 4 1.00 9.21 -15.82
CA LYS A 4 -0.13 9.64 -15.01
C LYS A 4 -0.14 8.87 -13.67
N THR A 5 0.56 9.41 -12.66
CA THR A 5 0.62 8.80 -11.31
C THR A 5 -0.55 9.27 -10.44
N TRP A 6 -1.16 8.33 -9.73
CA TRP A 6 -2.26 8.52 -8.78
C TRP A 6 -1.83 8.19 -7.37
N LEU A 7 -2.50 8.80 -6.37
CA LEU A 7 -2.34 8.48 -4.96
C LEU A 7 -3.61 7.80 -4.43
N ILE A 8 -3.46 6.70 -3.70
CA ILE A 8 -4.57 5.98 -3.06
C ILE A 8 -4.32 5.96 -1.55
N ILE A 9 -5.30 6.42 -0.79
CA ILE A 9 -5.28 6.50 0.66
C ILE A 9 -6.46 5.70 1.22
N PRO A 10 -6.26 4.45 1.69
CA PRO A 10 -7.27 3.75 2.45
C PRO A 10 -7.45 4.43 3.80
N ALA A 11 -8.69 4.74 4.17
CA ALA A 11 -9.04 5.47 5.38
C ALA A 11 -10.13 4.72 6.16
N TYR A 12 -9.94 4.58 7.48
CA TYR A 12 -10.95 4.07 8.39
C TYR A 12 -10.74 4.68 9.77
N ASN A 13 -11.63 5.60 10.18
CA ASN A 13 -11.57 6.34 11.45
C ASN A 13 -10.19 7.04 11.63
N VAL A 14 -9.83 7.89 10.67
CA VAL A 14 -8.54 8.62 10.63
C VAL A 14 -8.73 10.15 10.58
N ASP A 15 -9.85 10.67 11.06
CA ASP A 15 -10.20 12.10 11.05
C ASP A 15 -9.09 12.99 11.63
N LYS A 16 -8.35 12.50 12.63
CA LYS A 16 -7.24 13.21 13.28
C LYS A 16 -6.02 13.41 12.37
N TYR A 17 -5.90 12.62 11.31
CA TYR A 17 -4.69 12.54 10.50
C TYR A 17 -4.92 12.93 9.04
N ILE A 18 -6.11 12.65 8.50
CA ILE A 18 -6.38 12.73 7.06
C ILE A 18 -6.24 14.16 6.52
N ASP A 19 -6.62 15.18 7.30
CA ASP A 19 -6.46 16.59 6.94
C ASP A 19 -4.98 16.95 6.70
N THR A 20 -4.13 16.65 7.68
CA THR A 20 -2.69 16.88 7.60
C THR A 20 -2.05 16.10 6.46
N LEU A 21 -2.44 14.82 6.28
CA LEU A 21 -1.91 13.98 5.22
C LEU A 21 -2.23 14.54 3.84
N LEU A 22 -3.48 14.92 3.58
CA LEU A 22 -3.92 15.47 2.31
C LEU A 22 -3.25 16.82 2.02
N PHE A 23 -3.15 17.70 3.04
CA PHE A 23 -2.44 18.96 2.90
C PHE A 23 -0.98 18.77 2.48
N GLN A 24 -0.30 17.74 3.01
CA GLN A 24 1.09 17.45 2.67
C GLN A 24 1.25 16.76 1.31
N THR A 25 0.29 15.94 0.89
CA THR A 25 0.40 15.18 -0.37
C THR A 25 0.14 16.03 -1.61
N VAL A 26 -0.64 17.11 -1.50
CA VAL A 26 -1.02 17.98 -2.64
C VAL A 26 0.20 18.61 -3.34
N CYS A 27 1.30 18.79 -2.63
CA CYS A 27 2.55 19.29 -3.22
C CYS A 27 3.20 18.33 -4.23
N TYR A 28 2.82 17.05 -4.20
CA TYR A 28 3.43 15.99 -5.01
C TYR A 28 2.46 15.37 -6.00
N ILE A 29 1.23 15.10 -5.57
CA ILE A 29 0.16 14.53 -6.39
C ILE A 29 -1.06 15.45 -6.25
N PRO A 30 -1.60 15.98 -7.35
CA PRO A 30 -2.71 16.92 -7.27
C PRO A 30 -4.01 16.24 -6.83
N PRO A 31 -4.97 17.00 -6.24
CA PRO A 31 -6.20 16.45 -5.68
C PRO A 31 -7.03 15.61 -6.66
N GLU A 32 -7.09 15.99 -7.92
CA GLU A 32 -7.83 15.27 -8.98
C GLU A 32 -7.25 13.90 -9.33
N ARG A 33 -6.01 13.61 -8.88
CA ARG A 33 -5.35 12.31 -8.98
C ARG A 33 -5.10 11.67 -7.61
N THR A 34 -5.78 12.15 -6.58
CA THR A 34 -5.77 11.57 -5.24
C THR A 34 -7.12 10.94 -4.94
N ILE A 35 -7.10 9.68 -4.51
CA ILE A 35 -8.28 8.89 -4.15
C ILE A 35 -8.19 8.55 -2.67
N VAL A 36 -9.18 8.96 -1.90
CA VAL A 36 -9.40 8.46 -0.53
C VAL A 36 -10.50 7.41 -0.58
N VAL A 37 -10.21 6.22 -0.06
CA VAL A 37 -11.21 5.16 0.08
C VAL A 37 -11.59 5.06 1.54
N ASP A 38 -12.73 5.67 1.88
CA ASP A 38 -13.33 5.64 3.21
C ASP A 38 -14.03 4.30 3.43
N ASP A 39 -13.44 3.44 4.24
CA ASP A 39 -13.89 2.07 4.49
C ASP A 39 -15.01 2.01 5.53
N GLY A 40 -16.02 2.87 5.39
CA GLY A 40 -17.17 2.94 6.30
C GLY A 40 -16.82 3.53 7.65
N SER A 41 -16.08 4.65 7.65
CA SER A 41 -15.74 5.36 8.89
C SER A 41 -17.00 5.87 9.60
N SER A 42 -16.94 5.88 10.92
CA SER A 42 -17.96 6.49 11.80
C SER A 42 -17.60 7.90 12.26
N ASP A 43 -16.40 8.36 11.93
CA ASP A 43 -15.88 9.70 12.19
C ASP A 43 -16.01 10.63 10.96
N LEU A 44 -15.34 11.78 10.99
CA LEU A 44 -15.39 12.78 9.92
C LEU A 44 -14.38 12.52 8.76
N SER A 45 -13.72 11.38 8.72
CA SER A 45 -12.67 11.07 7.72
C SER A 45 -13.10 11.36 6.28
N GLY A 46 -14.27 10.84 5.87
CA GLY A 46 -14.76 11.02 4.51
C GLY A 46 -15.19 12.46 4.19
N GLU A 47 -15.72 13.19 5.18
CA GLU A 47 -16.09 14.60 5.00
C GLU A 47 -14.87 15.50 4.84
N ILE A 48 -13.85 15.28 5.67
CA ILE A 48 -12.58 16.01 5.58
C ILE A 48 -11.93 15.76 4.23
N ALA A 49 -11.89 14.52 3.76
CA ALA A 49 -11.32 14.20 2.45
C ALA A 49 -12.01 14.96 1.31
N ARG A 50 -13.35 15.03 1.30
CA ARG A 50 -14.10 15.79 0.26
C ARG A 50 -13.74 17.27 0.24
N LYS A 51 -13.49 17.89 1.40
CA LYS A 51 -13.10 19.31 1.48
C LYS A 51 -11.77 19.63 0.80
N HIS A 52 -10.88 18.63 0.67
CA HIS A 52 -9.64 18.76 -0.07
C HIS A 52 -9.78 18.63 -1.60
N GLY A 53 -10.98 18.41 -2.11
CA GLY A 53 -11.23 18.27 -3.55
C GLY A 53 -10.70 16.97 -4.16
N VAL A 54 -10.37 15.97 -3.34
CA VAL A 54 -9.92 14.65 -3.78
C VAL A 54 -11.12 13.75 -4.15
N GLN A 55 -10.86 12.70 -4.91
CA GLN A 55 -11.89 11.69 -5.18
C GLN A 55 -12.12 10.83 -3.94
N VAL A 56 -13.38 10.61 -3.56
CA VAL A 56 -13.72 9.82 -2.36
C VAL A 56 -14.64 8.67 -2.73
N ILE A 57 -14.16 7.45 -2.49
CA ILE A 57 -14.99 6.23 -2.51
C ILE A 57 -15.44 5.97 -1.08
N VAL A 58 -16.75 5.74 -0.84
CA VAL A 58 -17.28 5.46 0.48
C VAL A 58 -17.91 4.07 0.51
N HIS A 59 -17.46 3.22 1.42
CA HIS A 59 -18.09 1.94 1.69
C HIS A 59 -19.23 2.10 2.71
N SER A 60 -20.29 1.33 2.56
CA SER A 60 -21.41 1.33 3.52
C SER A 60 -21.05 0.75 4.89
N ASN A 61 -19.97 -0.03 4.96
CA ASN A 61 -19.42 -0.65 6.17
C ASN A 61 -17.96 -1.00 5.94
N ASN A 62 -17.23 -1.29 7.03
CA ASN A 62 -15.83 -1.72 6.94
C ASN A 62 -15.70 -3.06 6.19
N LYS A 63 -15.03 -3.02 5.03
CA LYS A 63 -14.74 -4.18 4.16
C LYS A 63 -13.29 -4.63 4.26
N GLY A 64 -12.45 -3.84 4.93
CA GLY A 64 -11.02 -4.08 5.14
C GLY A 64 -10.11 -3.37 4.14
N LYS A 65 -8.89 -3.03 4.59
CA LYS A 65 -7.87 -2.28 3.84
C LYS A 65 -7.63 -2.84 2.43
N GLY A 66 -7.56 -4.16 2.30
CA GLY A 66 -7.31 -4.78 0.98
C GLY A 66 -8.43 -4.49 -0.02
N ARG A 67 -9.68 -4.43 0.44
CA ARG A 67 -10.81 -4.05 -0.41
C ARG A 67 -10.71 -2.58 -0.81
N SER A 68 -10.36 -1.71 0.10
CA SER A 68 -10.17 -0.28 -0.18
C SER A 68 -9.06 -0.03 -1.19
N LEU A 69 -7.93 -0.73 -1.05
CA LEU A 69 -6.84 -0.65 -2.01
C LEU A 69 -7.26 -1.15 -3.40
N ARG A 70 -8.00 -2.26 -3.46
CA ARG A 70 -8.51 -2.79 -4.71
C ARG A 70 -9.43 -1.81 -5.42
N ASP A 71 -10.42 -1.26 -4.72
CA ASP A 71 -11.39 -0.33 -5.30
C ASP A 71 -10.68 0.96 -5.77
N GLY A 72 -9.67 1.44 -5.03
CA GLY A 72 -8.81 2.55 -5.46
C GLY A 72 -8.01 2.22 -6.73
N LEU A 73 -7.41 1.04 -6.82
CA LEU A 73 -6.66 0.58 -8.00
C LEU A 73 -7.58 0.42 -9.22
N GLU A 74 -8.79 -0.11 -9.04
CA GLU A 74 -9.79 -0.22 -10.10
C GLU A 74 -10.16 1.16 -10.65
N LEU A 75 -10.33 2.17 -9.79
CA LEU A 75 -10.61 3.55 -10.23
C LEU A 75 -9.41 4.16 -10.96
N VAL A 76 -8.17 3.90 -10.52
CA VAL A 76 -6.97 4.36 -11.25
C VAL A 76 -6.90 3.74 -12.64
N MET A 77 -7.19 2.44 -12.79
CA MET A 77 -7.25 1.77 -14.09
C MET A 77 -8.30 2.39 -15.02
N GLN A 78 -9.51 2.65 -14.50
CA GLN A 78 -10.60 3.28 -15.26
C GLN A 78 -10.24 4.69 -15.75
N ASN A 79 -9.45 5.44 -14.98
CA ASN A 79 -8.99 6.78 -15.33
C ASN A 79 -7.71 6.79 -16.19
N GLY A 80 -7.23 5.63 -16.63
CA GLY A 80 -6.04 5.51 -17.47
C GLY A 80 -4.78 5.97 -16.75
N GLY A 81 -4.64 5.63 -15.45
CA GLY A 81 -3.41 5.86 -14.70
C GLY A 81 -2.30 4.91 -15.14
N ASP A 82 -1.05 5.37 -15.12
CA ASP A 82 0.12 4.55 -15.41
C ASP A 82 0.69 3.93 -14.14
N TRP A 83 0.63 4.68 -13.03
CA TRP A 83 1.12 4.30 -11.73
C TRP A 83 0.13 4.64 -10.62
N ALA A 84 0.12 3.83 -9.56
CA ALA A 84 -0.55 4.15 -8.30
C ALA A 84 0.45 4.13 -7.16
N ILE A 85 0.45 5.17 -6.34
CA ILE A 85 1.12 5.19 -5.04
C ILE A 85 0.06 4.91 -3.97
N THR A 86 0.34 4.00 -3.04
CA THR A 86 -0.50 3.74 -1.87
C THR A 86 0.19 4.28 -0.62
N ILE A 87 -0.54 4.96 0.26
CA ILE A 87 -0.05 5.44 1.56
C ILE A 87 -1.16 5.28 2.60
N ASP A 88 -0.82 4.86 3.81
CA ASP A 88 -1.81 4.68 4.89
C ASP A 88 -2.29 6.03 5.45
N GLY A 89 -3.57 6.12 5.81
CA GLY A 89 -4.23 7.34 6.26
C GLY A 89 -3.84 7.83 7.67
N ASP A 90 -2.97 7.10 8.39
CA ASP A 90 -2.61 7.31 9.80
C ASP A 90 -1.37 8.22 10.03
N CYS A 91 -0.84 8.85 8.97
CA CYS A 91 0.36 9.68 9.01
C CYS A 91 1.63 8.98 9.54
N GLN A 92 1.69 7.64 9.56
CA GLN A 92 2.93 6.93 9.93
C GLN A 92 3.99 7.00 8.83
N HIS A 93 3.59 7.22 7.59
CA HIS A 93 4.46 7.40 6.44
C HIS A 93 4.61 8.87 6.07
N ASP A 94 5.83 9.28 5.75
CA ASP A 94 6.14 10.67 5.38
C ASP A 94 5.86 10.91 3.89
N PRO A 95 4.88 11.78 3.53
CA PRO A 95 4.60 12.14 2.14
C PRO A 95 5.78 12.76 1.40
N ALA A 96 6.75 13.36 2.10
CA ALA A 96 7.98 13.90 1.49
C ALA A 96 8.84 12.82 0.79
N LYS A 97 8.49 11.54 0.93
CA LYS A 97 9.11 10.44 0.19
C LYS A 97 8.47 10.15 -1.16
N ILE A 98 7.31 10.72 -1.47
CA ILE A 98 6.67 10.57 -2.79
C ILE A 98 7.65 10.85 -3.94
N PRO A 99 8.46 11.93 -3.95
CA PRO A 99 9.43 12.19 -5.00
C PRO A 99 10.44 11.05 -5.22
N ALA A 100 10.85 10.35 -4.15
CA ALA A 100 11.77 9.22 -4.26
C ALA A 100 11.12 8.01 -4.97
N PHE A 101 9.83 7.74 -4.70
CA PHE A 101 9.07 6.73 -5.44
C PHE A 101 8.91 7.12 -6.91
N LEU A 102 8.56 8.38 -7.20
CA LEU A 102 8.43 8.87 -8.57
C LEU A 102 9.74 8.71 -9.35
N SER A 103 10.87 9.12 -8.75
CA SER A 103 12.19 8.95 -9.37
C SER A 103 12.55 7.49 -9.61
N ALA A 104 12.23 6.60 -8.67
CA ALA A 104 12.45 5.17 -8.85
C ALA A 104 11.59 4.59 -9.97
N GLY A 105 10.32 5.03 -10.10
CA GLY A 105 9.42 4.65 -11.20
C GLY A 105 9.89 5.13 -12.56
N GLU A 106 10.47 6.34 -12.65
CA GLU A 106 11.04 6.90 -13.89
C GLU A 106 12.24 6.10 -14.42
N SER A 107 12.94 5.39 -13.55
CA SER A 107 14.10 4.59 -13.95
C SER A 107 13.75 3.43 -14.89
N ASP A 108 12.48 3.07 -15.00
CA ASP A 108 11.93 1.91 -15.72
C ASP A 108 12.58 0.55 -15.36
N LYS A 109 13.23 0.51 -14.20
CA LYS A 109 13.89 -0.70 -13.70
C LYS A 109 12.95 -1.57 -12.87
N TYR A 110 11.83 -1.02 -12.42
CA TYR A 110 10.93 -1.65 -11.47
C TYR A 110 9.47 -1.56 -11.92
N ASP A 111 8.68 -2.51 -11.52
CA ASP A 111 7.25 -2.58 -11.80
C ASP A 111 6.42 -2.45 -10.52
N ILE A 112 7.05 -2.74 -9.37
CA ILE A 112 6.53 -2.42 -8.04
C ILE A 112 7.68 -1.91 -7.16
N ILE A 113 7.44 -0.83 -6.41
CA ILE A 113 8.42 -0.22 -5.51
C ILE A 113 7.83 -0.20 -4.11
N ILE A 114 8.55 -0.72 -3.12
CA ILE A 114 8.09 -0.89 -1.74
C ILE A 114 8.94 -0.01 -0.82
N GLY A 115 8.28 0.68 0.13
CA GLY A 115 8.96 1.44 1.16
C GLY A 115 9.71 0.50 2.12
N ASN A 116 10.96 0.82 2.43
CA ASN A 116 11.77 0.08 3.38
C ASN A 116 11.97 0.90 4.65
N ARG A 117 11.35 0.47 5.75
CA ARG A 117 11.40 1.15 7.05
C ARG A 117 12.63 0.79 7.88
N HIS A 118 13.34 -0.27 7.52
CA HIS A 118 14.43 -0.83 8.36
C HIS A 118 15.72 -0.03 8.32
N ARG A 119 15.98 0.68 7.21
CA ARG A 119 17.23 1.42 7.01
C ARG A 119 17.22 2.82 7.62
N SER A 120 16.07 3.36 7.99
CA SER A 120 15.91 4.76 8.42
C SER A 120 16.02 4.99 9.92
N GLY A 121 16.53 4.04 10.72
CA GLY A 121 16.66 4.18 12.17
C GLY A 121 15.33 4.19 12.93
N THR A 122 14.29 3.67 12.35
CA THR A 122 12.92 3.64 12.89
C THR A 122 12.83 2.85 14.18
N LYS A 123 12.21 3.41 15.21
CA LYS A 123 11.94 2.73 16.51
C LYS A 123 10.76 1.75 16.37
N MET A 124 10.90 0.74 15.52
CA MET A 124 9.89 -0.32 15.38
C MET A 124 9.92 -1.23 16.63
N PRO A 125 8.76 -1.56 17.25
CA PRO A 125 8.69 -2.57 18.30
C PRO A 125 9.32 -3.89 17.82
N TRP A 126 10.10 -4.51 18.70
CA TRP A 126 10.96 -5.66 18.33
C TRP A 126 10.15 -6.85 17.79
N ASP A 127 8.95 -7.10 18.33
CA ASP A 127 8.04 -8.16 17.93
C ASP A 127 7.48 -7.94 16.51
N ARG A 128 7.17 -6.68 16.15
CA ARG A 128 6.79 -6.29 14.77
C ARG A 128 7.98 -6.43 13.82
N LYS A 129 9.17 -6.03 14.27
CA LYS A 129 10.40 -6.15 13.49
C LYS A 129 10.70 -7.62 13.16
N LEU A 130 10.61 -8.51 14.15
CA LEU A 130 10.84 -9.94 13.95
C LEU A 130 9.80 -10.56 13.00
N SER A 131 8.51 -10.27 13.21
CA SER A 131 7.43 -10.75 12.32
C SER A 131 7.64 -10.28 10.88
N ASN A 132 8.00 -9.01 10.67
CA ASN A 132 8.25 -8.48 9.34
C ASN A 132 9.52 -9.08 8.71
N MET A 133 10.59 -9.25 9.47
CA MET A 133 11.81 -9.91 8.98
C MET A 133 11.54 -11.35 8.51
N LEU A 134 10.77 -12.13 9.28
CA LEU A 134 10.42 -13.50 8.91
C LEU A 134 9.55 -13.53 7.65
N SER A 135 8.50 -12.71 7.57
CA SER A 135 7.66 -12.65 6.37
C SER A 135 8.42 -12.16 5.15
N SER A 136 9.31 -11.16 5.30
CA SER A 136 10.15 -10.66 4.22
C SER A 136 11.16 -11.71 3.74
N ALA A 137 11.77 -12.47 4.66
CA ALA A 137 12.67 -13.58 4.29
C ALA A 137 11.93 -14.66 3.51
N VAL A 138 10.75 -15.09 3.97
CA VAL A 138 9.93 -16.08 3.26
C VAL A 138 9.58 -15.60 1.86
N ILE A 139 9.06 -14.39 1.73
CA ILE A 139 8.68 -13.84 0.42
C ILE A 139 9.90 -13.66 -0.47
N SER A 140 11.05 -13.23 0.05
CA SER A 140 12.30 -13.10 -0.73
C SER A 140 12.75 -14.44 -1.31
N VAL A 141 12.68 -15.52 -0.51
CA VAL A 141 13.03 -16.88 -0.98
C VAL A 141 12.04 -17.34 -2.04
N VAL A 142 10.75 -17.17 -1.79
CA VAL A 142 9.67 -17.65 -2.67
C VAL A 142 9.67 -16.90 -4.01
N THR A 143 10.01 -15.61 -4.00
CA THR A 143 10.01 -14.77 -5.22
C THR A 143 11.38 -14.74 -5.92
N GLY A 144 12.45 -15.17 -5.26
CA GLY A 144 13.81 -15.03 -5.77
C GLY A 144 14.32 -13.59 -5.82
N GLN A 145 13.59 -12.64 -5.25
CA GLN A 145 13.95 -11.22 -5.20
C GLN A 145 14.07 -10.75 -3.75
N LYS A 146 15.10 -9.97 -3.44
CA LYS A 146 15.33 -9.47 -2.08
C LYS A 146 14.30 -8.39 -1.71
N ILE A 147 13.54 -8.63 -0.63
CA ILE A 147 12.54 -7.70 -0.08
C ILE A 147 12.83 -7.54 1.40
N ASP A 148 13.15 -6.31 1.81
CA ASP A 148 13.53 -6.04 3.21
C ASP A 148 12.31 -5.74 4.10
N ASP A 149 11.19 -5.23 3.52
CA ASP A 149 9.98 -4.83 4.27
C ASP A 149 8.69 -5.14 3.49
N VAL A 150 8.30 -6.42 3.49
CA VAL A 150 7.10 -6.88 2.76
C VAL A 150 5.77 -6.35 3.34
N GLN A 151 5.77 -5.92 4.61
CA GLN A 151 4.57 -5.44 5.30
C GLN A 151 4.37 -3.92 5.17
N CYS A 152 5.25 -3.23 4.46
CA CYS A 152 5.09 -1.79 4.23
C CYS A 152 3.95 -1.52 3.25
N GLY A 153 2.99 -0.68 3.66
CA GLY A 153 1.84 -0.24 2.84
C GLY A 153 2.15 0.92 1.91
N TYR A 154 3.32 1.56 2.06
CA TYR A 154 3.77 2.62 1.16
C TYR A 154 4.41 2.00 -0.07
N ARG A 155 3.68 1.97 -1.17
CA ARG A 155 4.09 1.29 -2.41
C ARG A 155 3.79 2.15 -3.62
N MET A 156 4.56 1.95 -4.69
CA MET A 156 4.24 2.45 -6.02
C MET A 156 4.12 1.25 -6.98
N ILE A 157 3.03 1.17 -7.72
CA ILE A 157 2.60 0.00 -8.47
C ILE A 157 2.35 0.42 -9.91
N ARG A 158 2.97 -0.26 -10.87
CA ARG A 158 2.73 -0.07 -12.30
C ARG A 158 1.37 -0.69 -12.66
N ILE A 159 0.46 0.11 -13.15
CA ILE A 159 -0.94 -0.29 -13.41
C ILE A 159 -1.06 -1.29 -14.55
N SER A 160 -0.22 -1.19 -15.59
CA SER A 160 -0.23 -2.16 -16.70
C SER A 160 -0.02 -3.61 -16.26
N GLU A 161 0.70 -3.83 -15.16
CA GLU A 161 0.97 -5.15 -14.61
C GLU A 161 -0.25 -5.80 -13.92
N LEU A 162 -1.29 -5.01 -13.64
CA LEU A 162 -2.49 -5.48 -12.93
C LEU A 162 -3.58 -5.99 -13.87
N LYS A 163 -3.41 -5.83 -15.18
CA LYS A 163 -4.38 -6.32 -16.16
C LYS A 163 -4.59 -7.82 -15.96
N ASP A 164 -5.85 -8.24 -15.97
CA ASP A 164 -6.30 -9.64 -15.83
C ASP A 164 -6.07 -10.25 -14.43
N PHE A 165 -5.78 -9.43 -13.41
CA PHE A 165 -5.70 -9.94 -12.04
C PHE A 165 -7.08 -10.01 -11.38
N GLU A 166 -7.48 -11.21 -10.98
CA GLU A 166 -8.57 -11.43 -10.03
C GLU A 166 -7.98 -11.52 -8.61
N PHE A 167 -8.37 -10.62 -7.74
CA PHE A 167 -7.94 -10.62 -6.34
C PHE A 167 -8.97 -11.30 -5.46
N LYS A 168 -8.51 -12.21 -4.57
CA LYS A 168 -9.33 -12.92 -3.60
C LYS A 168 -9.21 -12.36 -2.19
N ALA A 169 -8.05 -11.80 -1.87
CA ALA A 169 -7.80 -11.19 -0.57
C ALA A 169 -8.55 -9.86 -0.42
N VAL A 170 -9.08 -9.61 0.77
CA VAL A 170 -9.86 -8.40 1.10
C VAL A 170 -9.30 -7.65 2.31
N SER A 171 -8.22 -8.14 2.93
CA SER A 171 -7.63 -7.61 4.15
C SER A 171 -6.13 -7.29 3.95
N TYR A 172 -5.32 -7.37 4.97
CA TYR A 172 -3.86 -7.13 4.93
C TYR A 172 -3.11 -8.14 4.04
N ASP A 173 -3.68 -9.28 3.73
CA ASP A 173 -3.15 -10.27 2.80
C ASP A 173 -3.21 -9.82 1.33
N PHE A 174 -4.03 -8.82 0.99
CA PHE A 174 -4.13 -8.27 -0.36
C PHE A 174 -2.79 -7.75 -0.90
N GLU A 175 -2.04 -7.01 -0.10
CA GLU A 175 -0.76 -6.44 -0.52
C GLU A 175 0.29 -7.51 -0.80
N THR A 176 0.20 -8.64 -0.10
CA THR A 176 1.05 -9.81 -0.36
C THR A 176 0.58 -10.59 -1.59
N GLU A 177 -0.75 -10.76 -1.77
CA GLU A 177 -1.32 -11.39 -2.96
C GLU A 177 -0.93 -10.62 -4.23
N LEU A 178 -1.09 -9.29 -4.21
CA LEU A 178 -0.72 -8.40 -5.29
C LEU A 178 0.75 -8.60 -5.68
N LEU A 179 1.64 -8.53 -4.69
CA LEU A 179 3.08 -8.68 -4.90
C LEU A 179 3.42 -10.04 -5.52
N LEU A 180 2.89 -11.13 -4.95
CA LEU A 180 3.15 -12.48 -5.45
C LEU A 180 2.65 -12.68 -6.88
N LYS A 181 1.47 -12.16 -7.23
CA LYS A 181 0.91 -12.22 -8.58
C LYS A 181 1.74 -11.42 -9.57
N MET A 182 2.18 -10.22 -9.21
CA MET A 182 3.05 -9.40 -10.05
C MET A 182 4.38 -10.10 -10.31
N VAL A 183 5.03 -10.63 -9.27
CA VAL A 183 6.32 -11.34 -9.42
C VAL A 183 6.16 -12.60 -10.27
N ARG A 184 5.05 -13.31 -10.17
CA ARG A 184 4.77 -14.47 -11.04
C ARG A 184 4.71 -14.11 -12.53
N LYS A 185 4.29 -12.90 -12.86
CA LYS A 185 4.32 -12.34 -14.23
C LYS A 185 5.70 -11.77 -14.62
N GLY A 186 6.68 -11.85 -13.73
CA GLY A 186 8.04 -11.36 -14.00
C GLY A 186 8.30 -9.93 -13.52
N ALA A 187 7.42 -9.35 -12.73
CA ALA A 187 7.59 -8.00 -12.21
C ALA A 187 8.87 -7.85 -11.38
N ARG A 188 9.55 -6.73 -11.59
CA ARG A 188 10.79 -6.35 -10.93
C ARG A 188 10.48 -5.49 -9.71
N ILE A 189 11.05 -5.86 -8.56
CA ILE A 189 10.81 -5.17 -7.28
C ILE A 189 11.91 -4.15 -7.03
N GLY A 190 11.51 -2.90 -6.77
CA GLY A 190 12.35 -1.83 -6.23
C GLY A 190 12.07 -1.56 -4.75
N GLN A 191 12.99 -0.87 -4.08
CA GLN A 191 12.81 -0.45 -2.70
C GLN A 191 13.27 1.00 -2.53
N VAL A 192 12.54 1.77 -1.71
CA VAL A 192 12.86 3.15 -1.32
C VAL A 192 12.93 3.21 0.20
N ASP A 193 14.04 3.72 0.74
CA ASP A 193 14.19 3.88 2.19
C ASP A 193 13.29 5.02 2.69
N ILE A 194 12.43 4.69 3.65
CA ILE A 194 11.47 5.62 4.24
C ILE A 194 11.60 5.70 5.76
N PRO A 195 11.48 6.88 6.36
CA PRO A 195 11.27 7.00 7.80
C PRO A 195 9.84 6.56 8.14
N THR A 196 9.64 6.08 9.35
CA THR A 196 8.30 5.78 9.88
C THR A 196 8.15 6.41 11.25
N ARG A 197 7.05 7.10 11.45
CA ARG A 197 6.67 7.68 12.74
C ARG A 197 5.68 6.73 13.42
N TYR A 198 6.04 6.22 14.60
CA TYR A 198 5.12 5.44 15.41
C TYR A 198 4.35 6.36 16.35
N ASN A 199 3.06 6.53 16.09
CA ASN A 199 2.17 7.40 16.90
C ASN A 199 1.62 6.71 18.14
N GLY A 200 2.16 5.55 18.53
CA GLY A 200 1.72 4.80 19.73
C GLY A 200 0.38 4.07 19.57
N GLU A 201 -0.24 4.12 18.40
CA GLU A 201 -1.52 3.44 18.17
C GLU A 201 -1.38 1.92 18.12
N ALA A 202 -2.41 1.24 18.66
CA ALA A 202 -2.49 -0.21 18.61
C ALA A 202 -2.64 -0.67 17.16
N SER A 203 -1.83 -1.66 16.75
CA SER A 203 -1.96 -2.26 15.44
C SER A 203 -3.31 -2.95 15.28
N SER A 204 -4.04 -2.66 14.20
CA SER A 204 -5.27 -3.36 13.83
C SER A 204 -5.03 -4.80 13.32
N ILE A 205 -3.78 -5.23 13.22
CA ILE A 205 -3.38 -6.56 12.78
C ILE A 205 -3.78 -7.60 13.84
N ARG A 206 -4.66 -8.52 13.48
CA ARG A 206 -5.02 -9.70 14.30
C ARG A 206 -3.99 -10.81 14.06
N ARG A 207 -2.89 -10.79 14.80
CA ARG A 207 -1.65 -11.60 14.58
C ARG A 207 -1.90 -13.04 14.14
N MET A 208 -2.71 -13.80 14.85
CA MET A 208 -2.92 -15.23 14.54
C MET A 208 -3.68 -15.46 13.23
N ARG A 209 -4.74 -14.69 12.99
CA ARG A 209 -5.53 -14.78 11.76
C ARG A 209 -4.73 -14.37 10.52
N ASP A 210 -3.96 -13.29 10.64
CA ASP A 210 -3.19 -12.76 9.51
C ASP A 210 -1.97 -13.64 9.21
N THR A 211 -1.37 -14.28 10.22
CA THR A 211 -0.33 -15.31 10.03
C THR A 211 -0.87 -16.53 9.26
N ILE A 212 -2.05 -17.03 9.64
CA ILE A 212 -2.67 -18.19 8.94
C ILE A 212 -2.97 -17.81 7.47
N ARG A 213 -3.52 -16.62 7.22
CA ARG A 213 -3.78 -16.13 5.86
C ARG A 213 -2.50 -16.01 5.04
N PHE A 214 -1.43 -15.46 5.64
CA PHE A 214 -0.12 -15.36 5.01
C PHE A 214 0.43 -16.74 4.61
N ILE A 215 0.44 -17.71 5.53
CA ILE A 215 0.90 -19.08 5.24
C ILE A 215 0.09 -19.71 4.12
N LYS A 216 -1.26 -19.60 4.18
CA LYS A 216 -2.15 -20.10 3.13
C LYS A 216 -1.83 -19.48 1.76
N LEU A 217 -1.63 -18.15 1.72
CA LEU A 217 -1.34 -17.44 0.49
C LEU A 217 -0.01 -17.89 -0.12
N VAL A 218 1.05 -17.98 0.69
CA VAL A 218 2.36 -18.48 0.25
C VAL A 218 2.27 -19.92 -0.26
N SER A 219 1.53 -20.78 0.46
CA SER A 219 1.31 -22.18 0.04
C SER A 219 0.60 -22.26 -1.32
N LEU A 220 -0.46 -21.44 -1.53
CA LEU A 220 -1.17 -21.38 -2.80
C LEU A 220 -0.26 -20.89 -3.94
N TYR A 221 0.60 -19.92 -3.65
CA TYR A 221 1.59 -19.46 -4.61
C TYR A 221 2.55 -20.58 -5.03
N LEU A 222 3.10 -21.32 -4.07
CA LEU A 222 4.05 -22.41 -4.33
C LEU A 222 3.42 -23.54 -5.15
N ILE A 223 2.16 -23.86 -4.92
CA ILE A 223 1.43 -24.87 -5.71
C ILE A 223 0.79 -24.32 -6.99
N ARG A 224 1.16 -23.11 -7.41
CA ARG A 224 0.72 -22.45 -8.65
C ARG A 224 -0.81 -22.26 -8.76
N ARG A 225 -1.52 -22.03 -7.66
CA ARG A 225 -2.97 -21.78 -7.64
C ARG A 225 -3.38 -20.31 -7.49
N ILE A 226 -2.44 -19.39 -7.50
CA ILE A 226 -2.67 -17.93 -7.54
C ILE A 226 -1.75 -17.27 -8.57
#